data_2e1de3c64a8fb2b87d2b1644810a9ab4
#
_entry.id   2e1de3c64a8fb2b87d2b1644810a9ab4
#
_cell.length_a   1.000
_cell.length_b   1.000
_cell.length_c   1.000
_cell.angle_alpha   90.00
_cell.angle_beta   90.00
_cell.angle_gamma   90.00
#
_symmetry.space_group_name_H-M   'P 1'
#
loop_
_entity.id
_entity.type
_entity.pdbx_description
1 polymer ?
#
loop_
_entity_poly.entity_id
_entity_poly.type
_entity_poly.pdbx_seq_one_letter_code
_entity_poly.pdbx_strand_id
1 'polypeptide(L)'
;MNISFEYYRIFYYVAKYENITKAAMVLKSSQPNVTRIIHILEDQLDCRLFLREPRGLKLTEEGKRLYAHVAIACQHLLDAEAELCRDKNVCSGTIELGVTETALHLFLLQNLQDFQTGYPEIKIRIQNNTTPEILKSLQNGRLDL
;
A
#
# COMPACT_ATOMS: atom_id res chain seq x y z
N MET A 1 15.63 9.22 21.51
CA MET A 1 14.86 8.02 21.13
C MET A 1 15.42 7.52 19.78
N ASN A 2 15.90 6.29 19.72
CA ASN A 2 16.51 5.76 18.49
C ASN A 2 15.69 4.55 18.01
N ILE A 3 14.46 4.84 17.56
CA ILE A 3 13.54 3.83 17.05
C ILE A 3 13.93 3.51 15.61
N SER A 4 14.12 2.24 15.29
CA SER A 4 14.45 1.81 13.92
C SER A 4 13.34 2.17 12.94
N PHE A 5 13.69 2.69 11.76
CA PHE A 5 12.74 2.95 10.68
C PHE A 5 11.97 1.70 10.26
N GLU A 6 12.58 0.54 10.35
CA GLU A 6 11.94 -0.74 10.05
C GLU A 6 10.69 -0.99 10.92
N TYR A 7 10.67 -0.51 12.17
CA TYR A 7 9.50 -0.65 13.05
C TYR A 7 8.33 0.21 12.58
N TYR A 8 8.61 1.43 12.09
CA TYR A 8 7.60 2.28 11.47
C TYR A 8 7.09 1.71 10.16
N ARG A 9 7.95 1.10 9.35
CA ARG A 9 7.56 0.43 8.11
C ARG A 9 6.62 -0.75 8.39
N ILE A 10 6.92 -1.58 9.37
CA ILE A 10 6.06 -2.68 9.79
C ILE A 10 4.73 -2.16 10.33
N PHE A 11 4.76 -1.13 11.18
CA PHE A 11 3.55 -0.47 11.67
C PHE A 11 2.67 0.05 10.53
N TYR A 12 3.27 0.71 9.53
CA TYR A 12 2.55 1.19 8.34
C TYR A 12 1.76 0.09 7.64
N TYR A 13 2.39 -1.04 7.36
CA TYR A 13 1.70 -2.14 6.68
C TYR A 13 0.64 -2.80 7.55
N VAL A 14 0.87 -2.96 8.85
CA VAL A 14 -0.14 -3.50 9.77
C VAL A 14 -1.35 -2.57 9.85
N ALA A 15 -1.12 -1.25 9.92
CA ALA A 15 -2.18 -0.25 9.94
C ALA A 15 -2.96 -0.20 8.61
N LYS A 16 -2.24 -0.24 7.48
CA LYS A 16 -2.84 -0.23 6.13
C LYS A 16 -3.77 -1.40 5.89
N TYR A 17 -3.42 -2.59 6.36
CA TYR A 17 -4.21 -3.81 6.13
C TYR A 17 -5.14 -4.17 7.28
N GLU A 18 -5.01 -3.53 8.43
CA GLU A 18 -5.72 -3.87 9.68
C GLU A 18 -5.63 -5.37 10.02
N ASN A 19 -4.56 -6.01 9.54
CA ASN A 19 -4.38 -7.45 9.60
C ASN A 19 -2.89 -7.84 9.62
N ILE A 20 -2.45 -8.46 10.72
CA ILE A 20 -1.04 -8.85 10.92
C ILE A 20 -0.61 -9.89 9.89
N THR A 21 -1.46 -10.87 9.56
CA THR A 21 -1.12 -11.95 8.63
C THR A 21 -0.91 -11.39 7.22
N LYS A 22 -1.79 -10.50 6.75
CA LYS A 22 -1.62 -9.83 5.45
C LYS A 22 -0.35 -8.97 5.42
N ALA A 23 -0.11 -8.19 6.47
CA ALA A 23 1.11 -7.39 6.58
C ALA A 23 2.37 -8.25 6.57
N ALA A 24 2.38 -9.36 7.29
CA ALA A 24 3.50 -10.30 7.32
C ALA A 24 3.80 -10.90 5.94
N MET A 25 2.77 -11.25 5.16
CA MET A 25 2.92 -11.75 3.79
C MET A 25 3.59 -10.71 2.88
N VAL A 26 3.11 -9.46 2.91
CA VAL A 26 3.66 -8.36 2.09
C VAL A 26 5.10 -8.05 2.48
N LEU A 27 5.39 -8.07 3.77
CA LEU A 27 6.74 -7.80 4.32
C LEU A 27 7.69 -9.00 4.17
N LYS A 28 7.23 -10.13 3.64
CA LYS A 28 7.99 -11.41 3.58
C LYS A 28 8.57 -11.78 4.95
N SER A 29 7.78 -11.58 6.00
CA SER A 29 8.14 -11.83 7.40
C SER A 29 7.17 -12.81 8.05
N SER A 30 7.50 -13.33 9.22
CA SER A 30 6.59 -14.16 9.99
C SER A 30 5.63 -13.33 10.85
N GLN A 31 4.40 -13.80 11.02
CA GLN A 31 3.42 -13.14 11.88
C GLN A 31 3.90 -12.92 13.33
N PRO A 32 4.57 -13.89 14.00
CA PRO A 32 5.14 -13.66 15.32
C PRO A 32 6.16 -12.52 15.36
N ASN A 33 7.01 -12.40 14.33
CA ASN A 33 7.99 -11.33 14.25
C ASN A 33 7.32 -9.95 14.08
N VAL A 34 6.32 -9.85 13.21
CA VAL A 34 5.54 -8.61 13.04
C VAL A 34 4.87 -8.22 14.36
N THR A 35 4.22 -9.17 15.04
CA THR A 35 3.58 -8.91 16.35
C THR A 35 4.59 -8.43 17.38
N ARG A 36 5.76 -9.08 17.48
CA ARG A 36 6.82 -8.70 18.41
C ARG A 36 7.31 -7.27 18.16
N ILE A 37 7.50 -6.90 16.90
CA ILE A 37 7.98 -5.57 16.55
C ILE A 37 6.95 -4.50 16.86
N ILE A 38 5.66 -4.75 16.64
CA ILE A 38 4.59 -3.83 17.04
C ILE A 38 4.63 -3.60 18.55
N HIS A 39 4.76 -4.65 19.35
CA HIS A 39 4.87 -4.49 20.82
C HIS A 39 6.10 -3.68 21.23
N ILE A 40 7.27 -3.94 20.62
CA ILE A 40 8.48 -3.15 20.89
C ILE A 40 8.26 -1.66 20.55
N LEU A 41 7.60 -1.37 19.43
CA LEU A 41 7.29 0.00 19.03
C LEU A 41 6.33 0.67 20.02
N GLU A 42 5.28 -0.02 20.45
CA GLU A 42 4.34 0.45 21.48
C GLU A 42 5.05 0.73 22.81
N ASP A 43 5.93 -0.19 23.25
CA ASP A 43 6.71 -0.02 24.48
C ASP A 43 7.69 1.16 24.38
N GLN A 44 8.34 1.37 23.22
CA GLN A 44 9.26 2.50 23.02
C GLN A 44 8.55 3.86 22.95
N LEU A 45 7.30 3.87 22.49
CA LEU A 45 6.47 5.07 22.40
C LEU A 45 5.62 5.30 23.66
N ASP A 46 5.64 4.34 24.61
CA ASP A 46 4.83 4.32 25.82
C ASP A 46 3.33 4.53 25.55
N CYS A 47 2.83 3.94 24.45
CA CYS A 47 1.42 4.01 24.09
C CYS A 47 0.97 2.79 23.26
N ARG A 48 -0.32 2.47 23.35
CA ARG A 48 -0.90 1.46 22.47
C ARG A 48 -1.28 2.07 21.13
N LEU A 49 -0.87 1.41 20.06
CA LEU A 49 -1.15 1.84 18.68
C LEU A 49 -2.33 1.08 18.08
N PHE A 50 -2.60 -0.14 18.57
CA PHE A 50 -3.66 -1.00 18.09
C PHE A 50 -4.57 -1.51 19.20
N LEU A 51 -5.86 -1.63 18.87
CA LEU A 51 -6.87 -2.34 19.62
C LEU A 51 -7.18 -3.67 18.92
N ARG A 52 -7.26 -4.76 19.71
CA ARG A 52 -7.73 -6.05 19.19
C ARG A 52 -9.25 -6.07 19.22
N GLU A 53 -9.85 -6.29 18.07
CA GLU A 53 -11.28 -6.52 17.92
C GLU A 53 -11.56 -7.94 17.41
N PRO A 54 -12.79 -8.47 17.58
CA PRO A 54 -13.15 -9.80 17.07
C PRO A 54 -12.98 -9.95 15.55
N ARG A 55 -12.98 -8.84 14.82
CA ARG A 55 -12.83 -8.81 13.36
C ARG A 55 -11.47 -8.33 12.87
N GLY A 56 -10.46 -8.21 13.73
CA GLY A 56 -9.11 -7.81 13.35
C GLY A 56 -8.48 -6.78 14.30
N LEU A 57 -7.67 -5.91 13.74
CA LEU A 57 -6.98 -4.84 14.44
C LEU A 57 -7.53 -3.50 14.02
N LYS A 58 -7.70 -2.58 14.97
CA LYS A 58 -7.98 -1.18 14.69
C LYS A 58 -6.95 -0.27 15.35
N LEU A 59 -6.69 0.87 14.72
CA LEU A 59 -5.82 1.89 15.27
C LEU A 59 -6.50 2.59 16.47
N THR A 60 -5.71 2.83 17.51
CA THR A 60 -6.05 3.79 18.58
C THR A 60 -6.00 5.23 18.05
N GLU A 61 -6.36 6.22 18.84
CA GLU A 61 -6.20 7.63 18.45
C GLU A 61 -4.71 8.01 18.31
N GLU A 62 -3.84 7.46 19.18
CA GLU A 62 -2.39 7.58 19.07
C GLU A 62 -1.88 6.90 17.78
N GLY A 63 -2.38 5.70 17.48
CA GLY A 63 -2.07 4.97 16.26
C GLY A 63 -2.47 5.74 15.02
N LYS A 64 -3.64 6.37 14.98
CA LYS A 64 -4.10 7.20 13.84
C LYS A 64 -3.18 8.40 13.63
N ARG A 65 -2.82 9.09 14.72
CA ARG A 65 -1.87 10.23 14.64
C ARG A 65 -0.52 9.80 14.09
N LEU A 66 0.04 8.72 14.62
CA LEU A 66 1.30 8.18 14.12
C LEU A 66 1.19 7.74 12.65
N TYR A 67 0.11 7.06 12.28
CA TYR A 67 -0.11 6.58 10.93
C TYR A 67 -0.14 7.72 9.90
N ALA A 68 -0.77 8.85 10.21
CA ALA A 68 -0.81 10.00 9.32
C ALA A 68 0.61 10.50 8.93
N HIS A 69 1.54 10.53 9.87
CA HIS A 69 2.92 10.92 9.61
C HIS A 69 3.75 9.82 8.93
N VAL A 70 3.61 8.58 9.41
CA VAL A 70 4.37 7.44 8.87
C VAL A 70 3.94 7.13 7.44
N ALA A 71 2.65 7.26 7.10
CA ALA A 71 2.16 7.04 5.74
C ALA A 71 2.80 8.00 4.74
N ILE A 72 2.91 9.29 5.11
CA ILE A 72 3.58 10.29 4.28
C ILE A 72 5.07 9.93 4.10
N ALA A 73 5.76 9.59 5.18
CA ALA A 73 7.18 9.24 5.13
C ALA A 73 7.43 8.00 4.26
N CYS A 74 6.63 6.95 4.43
CA CYS A 74 6.73 5.74 3.62
C CYS A 74 6.43 6.02 2.13
N GLN A 75 5.42 6.84 1.84
CA GLN A 75 5.09 7.19 0.45
C GLN A 75 6.24 7.95 -0.20
N HIS A 76 6.82 8.95 0.47
CA HIS A 76 7.98 9.67 -0.07
C HIS A 76 9.17 8.77 -0.39
N LEU A 77 9.43 7.76 0.43
CA LEU A 77 10.51 6.80 0.15
C LEU A 77 10.19 5.92 -1.07
N LEU A 78 8.95 5.45 -1.19
CA LEU A 78 8.51 4.67 -2.35
C LEU A 78 8.58 5.51 -3.64
N ASP A 79 8.18 6.78 -3.57
CA ASP A 79 8.24 7.69 -4.70
C ASP A 79 9.71 7.95 -5.13
N ALA A 80 10.61 8.15 -4.15
CA ALA A 80 12.04 8.31 -4.42
C ALA A 80 12.68 7.04 -5.03
N GLU A 81 12.31 5.85 -4.55
CA GLU A 81 12.75 4.59 -5.14
C GLU A 81 12.25 4.45 -6.58
N ALA A 82 10.99 4.81 -6.84
CA ALA A 82 10.40 4.78 -8.18
C ALA A 82 11.09 5.77 -9.12
N GLU A 83 11.44 6.96 -8.64
CA GLU A 83 12.18 7.97 -9.41
C GLU A 83 13.57 7.46 -9.81
N LEU A 84 14.31 6.89 -8.86
CA LEU A 84 15.63 6.29 -9.13
C LEU A 84 15.57 5.09 -10.07
N CYS A 85 14.45 4.34 -10.06
CA CYS A 85 14.23 3.23 -10.99
C CYS A 85 13.94 3.75 -12.41
N ARG A 86 13.26 4.89 -12.56
CA ARG A 86 13.01 5.51 -13.88
C ARG A 86 14.32 5.89 -14.57
N ASP A 87 15.28 6.41 -13.82
CA ASP A 87 16.60 6.79 -14.36
C ASP A 87 17.41 5.59 -14.86
N LYS A 88 17.06 4.36 -14.46
CA LYS A 88 17.72 3.12 -14.88
C LYS A 88 17.06 2.42 -16.08
N ASN A 89 16.14 3.09 -16.79
CA ASN A 89 15.38 2.50 -17.91
C ASN A 89 14.61 1.20 -17.56
N VAL A 90 14.24 1.00 -16.29
CA VAL A 90 13.44 -0.16 -15.86
C VAL A 90 11.98 0.27 -15.74
N CYS A 91 11.40 0.76 -16.84
CA CYS A 91 9.97 0.96 -16.96
C CYS A 91 9.31 -0.33 -17.44
N SER A 92 9.40 -1.40 -16.67
CA SER A 92 8.75 -2.67 -17.00
C SER A 92 7.93 -3.16 -15.80
N GLY A 93 6.77 -3.73 -16.07
CA GLY A 93 5.89 -4.25 -15.03
C GLY A 93 4.46 -4.42 -15.54
N THR A 94 3.55 -4.73 -14.64
CA THR A 94 2.12 -4.82 -14.95
C THR A 94 1.36 -3.88 -14.01
N ILE A 95 0.47 -3.08 -14.57
CA ILE A 95 -0.46 -2.22 -13.83
C ILE A 95 -1.85 -2.84 -13.96
N GLU A 96 -2.49 -3.14 -12.84
CA GLU A 96 -3.85 -3.65 -12.76
C GLU A 96 -4.82 -2.48 -12.51
N LEU A 97 -5.59 -2.08 -13.53
CA LEU A 97 -6.54 -0.97 -13.47
C LEU A 97 -7.97 -1.48 -13.35
N GLY A 98 -8.71 -0.96 -12.35
CA GLY A 98 -10.15 -1.12 -12.28
C GLY A 98 -10.87 0.10 -12.85
N VAL A 99 -11.73 -0.10 -13.85
CA VAL A 99 -12.47 0.99 -14.48
C VAL A 99 -13.93 0.62 -14.69
N THR A 100 -14.78 1.63 -14.64
CA THR A 100 -16.15 1.49 -15.11
C THR A 100 -16.19 1.65 -16.63
N GLU A 101 -17.21 1.08 -17.27
CA GLU A 101 -17.38 1.15 -18.73
C GLU A 101 -17.39 2.59 -19.24
N THR A 102 -18.04 3.49 -18.54
CA THR A 102 -18.08 4.92 -18.88
C THR A 102 -16.70 5.57 -18.82
N ALA A 103 -15.92 5.31 -17.75
CA ALA A 103 -14.58 5.86 -17.58
C ALA A 103 -13.59 5.28 -18.61
N LEU A 104 -13.76 4.01 -18.98
CA LEU A 104 -12.96 3.36 -20.00
C LEU A 104 -13.09 4.07 -21.36
N HIS A 105 -14.35 4.31 -21.79
CA HIS A 105 -14.62 4.89 -23.12
C HIS A 105 -14.37 6.39 -23.19
N LEU A 106 -14.66 7.14 -22.12
CA LEU A 106 -14.55 8.61 -22.15
C LEU A 106 -13.13 9.11 -21.92
N PHE A 107 -12.34 8.43 -21.13
CA PHE A 107 -11.05 8.97 -20.67
C PHE A 107 -9.87 8.05 -20.93
N LEU A 108 -10.02 6.75 -20.65
CA LEU A 108 -8.86 5.87 -20.58
C LEU A 108 -8.32 5.50 -21.96
N LEU A 109 -9.18 5.13 -22.88
CA LEU A 109 -8.76 4.65 -24.21
C LEU A 109 -7.96 5.69 -24.99
N GLN A 110 -8.28 6.97 -24.83
CA GLN A 110 -7.56 8.05 -25.53
C GLN A 110 -6.14 8.26 -25.00
N ASN A 111 -5.94 8.04 -23.69
CA ASN A 111 -4.66 8.26 -23.03
C ASN A 111 -3.77 7.01 -23.00
N LEU A 112 -4.35 5.81 -23.17
CA LEU A 112 -3.60 4.55 -23.16
C LEU A 112 -2.61 4.43 -24.32
N GLN A 113 -2.95 4.93 -25.52
CA GLN A 113 -2.06 4.88 -26.66
C GLN A 113 -0.81 5.71 -26.43
N ASP A 114 -0.97 6.93 -25.92
CA ASP A 114 0.15 7.83 -25.63
C ASP A 114 1.02 7.26 -24.50
N PHE A 115 0.41 6.70 -23.47
CA PHE A 115 1.12 6.04 -22.40
C PHE A 115 1.92 4.83 -22.89
N GLN A 116 1.31 3.97 -23.70
CA GLN A 116 1.96 2.75 -24.22
C GLN A 116 3.10 3.07 -25.21
N THR A 117 3.00 4.20 -25.92
CA THR A 117 4.08 4.70 -26.77
C THR A 117 5.28 5.20 -25.94
N GLY A 118 5.01 5.85 -24.82
CA GLY A 118 6.06 6.32 -23.89
C GLY A 118 6.68 5.21 -23.02
N TYR A 119 5.92 4.14 -22.75
CA TYR A 119 6.31 3.07 -21.83
C TYR A 119 5.97 1.68 -22.38
N PRO A 120 6.63 1.22 -23.46
CA PRO A 120 6.28 -0.03 -24.16
C PRO A 120 6.47 -1.30 -23.34
N GLU A 121 7.33 -1.28 -22.34
CA GLU A 121 7.63 -2.40 -21.43
C GLU A 121 6.60 -2.58 -20.31
N ILE A 122 5.67 -1.60 -20.12
CA ILE A 122 4.64 -1.67 -19.10
C ILE A 122 3.40 -2.34 -19.68
N LYS A 123 2.96 -3.42 -19.04
CA LYS A 123 1.71 -4.10 -19.36
C LYS A 123 0.58 -3.52 -18.54
N ILE A 124 -0.48 -3.08 -19.19
CA ILE A 124 -1.69 -2.60 -18.50
C ILE A 124 -2.76 -3.67 -18.62
N ARG A 125 -3.28 -4.12 -17.48
CA ARG A 125 -4.45 -5.01 -17.42
C ARG A 125 -5.63 -4.21 -16.90
N ILE A 126 -6.72 -4.24 -17.68
CA ILE A 126 -7.94 -3.50 -17.37
C ILE A 126 -9.01 -4.47 -16.92
N GLN A 127 -9.58 -4.22 -15.75
CA GLN A 127 -10.75 -4.92 -15.24
C GLN A 127 -11.95 -3.98 -15.29
N ASN A 128 -12.95 -4.32 -16.11
CA ASN A 128 -14.20 -3.56 -16.19
C ASN A 128 -15.18 -4.14 -15.16
N ASN A 129 -15.51 -3.34 -14.15
CA ASN A 129 -16.39 -3.74 -13.05
C ASN A 129 -17.22 -2.55 -12.56
N THR A 130 -18.19 -2.82 -11.69
CA THR A 130 -18.95 -1.77 -11.01
C THR A 130 -18.10 -1.04 -9.97
N THR A 131 -18.41 0.21 -9.68
CA THR A 131 -17.67 1.03 -8.71
C THR A 131 -17.48 0.33 -7.34
N PRO A 132 -18.49 -0.32 -6.74
CA PRO A 132 -18.30 -1.06 -5.48
C PRO A 132 -17.31 -2.22 -5.58
N GLU A 133 -17.30 -2.95 -6.70
CA GLU A 133 -16.37 -4.07 -6.93
C GLU A 133 -14.94 -3.59 -7.15
N ILE A 134 -14.76 -2.48 -7.87
CA ILE A 134 -13.46 -1.83 -8.07
C ILE A 134 -12.89 -1.41 -6.72
N LEU A 135 -13.66 -0.69 -5.90
CA LEU A 135 -13.24 -0.26 -4.57
C LEU A 135 -12.85 -1.43 -3.67
N LYS A 136 -13.63 -2.51 -3.69
CA LYS A 136 -13.33 -3.74 -2.95
C LYS A 136 -12.05 -4.41 -3.44
N SER A 137 -11.83 -4.43 -4.74
CA SER A 137 -10.64 -5.03 -5.36
C SER A 137 -9.39 -4.20 -5.04
N LEU A 138 -9.50 -2.88 -5.06
CA LEU A 138 -8.44 -1.95 -4.68
C LEU A 138 -8.07 -2.11 -3.20
N GLN A 139 -9.07 -2.16 -2.29
CA GLN A 139 -8.85 -2.39 -0.86
C GLN A 139 -8.18 -3.74 -0.56
N ASN A 140 -8.41 -4.75 -1.40
CA ASN A 140 -7.81 -6.07 -1.27
C ASN A 140 -6.44 -6.19 -1.97
N GLY A 141 -5.91 -5.12 -2.56
CA GLY A 141 -4.64 -5.12 -3.28
C GLY A 141 -4.64 -5.95 -4.57
N ARG A 142 -5.81 -6.14 -5.18
CA ARG A 142 -5.96 -6.82 -6.49
C ARG A 142 -5.87 -5.86 -7.66
N LEU A 143 -6.03 -4.58 -7.40
CA LEU A 143 -5.86 -3.48 -8.35
C LEU A 143 -4.86 -2.51 -7.78
N ASP A 144 -4.14 -1.84 -8.68
CA ASP A 144 -3.21 -0.76 -8.33
C ASP A 144 -3.90 0.60 -8.35
N LEU A 145 -4.90 0.74 -9.23
CA LEU A 145 -5.72 1.95 -9.43
C LEU A 145 -7.16 1.58 -9.79
#